data_2ddd82dbebdde3db48132aa3c6e0c528
#
_entry.id   2ddd82dbebdde3db48132aa3c6e0c528
#
_cell.length_a   1.000
_cell.length_b   1.000
_cell.length_c   1.000
_cell.angle_alpha   90.00
_cell.angle_beta   90.00
_cell.angle_gamma   90.00
#
_symmetry.space_group_name_H-M   'P 1'
#
loop_
_entity.id
_entity.type
_entity.pdbx_description
1 polymer ?
#
loop_
_entity_poly.entity_id
_entity_poly.type
_entity_poly.pdbx_seq_one_letter_code
_entity_poly.pdbx_strand_id
1 'polypeptide(L)'
;MPIDVAKFSKACNPGQTLNYANPEEKRYYIDFAPVRGSNLIQEMRRTISLLSGEQTCQLFTGHVGCGKSTELLRLKAELEELEFYVIYFESSEDLDLSDVDVTDILMAIARRVSEKLESDQIFIKPNYFMNLFAELGEILQTPIELSQLELSVGISKITAKTKDSPRLRNQLRQIMEPRTNGILKAINEELLGQAVLALKQRGKRGLVVIIDNLDRVDARELPIGRTQPEYLFIDRGDQLSKLNCHVVYT
;
A
#
# COMPACT_ATOMS: atom_id res chain seq x y z
N MET A 1 -2.10 -40.93 -15.30
CA MET A 1 -2.87 -40.28 -14.24
C MET A 1 -3.97 -39.44 -14.89
N PRO A 2 -5.22 -39.55 -14.50
CA PRO A 2 -6.26 -38.65 -15.01
C PRO A 2 -5.91 -37.21 -14.59
N ILE A 3 -5.99 -36.30 -15.55
CA ILE A 3 -5.78 -34.86 -15.31
C ILE A 3 -6.95 -34.37 -14.46
N ASP A 4 -6.66 -33.78 -13.29
CA ASP A 4 -7.66 -33.06 -12.54
C ASP A 4 -8.00 -31.77 -13.28
N VAL A 5 -9.10 -31.82 -14.04
CA VAL A 5 -9.54 -30.72 -14.90
C VAL A 5 -9.81 -29.43 -14.12
N ALA A 6 -10.26 -29.51 -12.87
CA ALA A 6 -10.51 -28.35 -12.04
C ALA A 6 -9.21 -27.67 -11.61
N LYS A 7 -8.19 -28.44 -11.18
CA LYS A 7 -6.85 -27.92 -10.88
C LYS A 7 -6.18 -27.34 -12.13
N PHE A 8 -6.32 -28.03 -13.26
CA PHE A 8 -5.76 -27.55 -14.53
C PHE A 8 -6.40 -26.22 -14.95
N SER A 9 -7.74 -26.14 -14.95
CA SER A 9 -8.46 -24.91 -15.28
C SER A 9 -8.08 -23.75 -14.36
N LYS A 10 -7.95 -24.01 -13.05
CA LYS A 10 -7.52 -23.01 -12.08
C LYS A 10 -6.09 -22.53 -12.36
N ALA A 11 -5.16 -23.44 -12.65
CA ALA A 11 -3.77 -23.11 -12.95
C ALA A 11 -3.61 -22.36 -14.28
N CYS A 12 -4.53 -22.55 -15.23
CA CYS A 12 -4.53 -21.85 -16.52
C CYS A 12 -5.32 -20.52 -16.49
N ASN A 13 -5.86 -20.10 -15.35
CA ASN A 13 -6.58 -18.83 -15.24
C ASN A 13 -5.61 -17.65 -15.36
N PRO A 14 -5.65 -16.85 -16.45
CA PRO A 14 -4.71 -15.73 -16.65
C PRO A 14 -4.89 -14.58 -15.65
N GLY A 15 -6.02 -14.54 -14.98
CA GLY A 15 -6.29 -13.54 -13.92
C GLY A 15 -5.79 -13.95 -12.53
N GLN A 16 -5.24 -15.17 -12.38
CA GLN A 16 -4.75 -15.62 -11.07
C GLN A 16 -3.31 -15.18 -10.84
N THR A 17 -3.10 -14.38 -9.79
CA THR A 17 -1.76 -14.04 -9.31
C THR A 17 -1.16 -15.22 -8.56
N LEU A 18 0.09 -15.59 -8.87
CA LEU A 18 0.81 -16.65 -8.16
C LEU A 18 1.35 -16.13 -6.82
N ASN A 19 1.02 -16.83 -5.75
CA ASN A 19 1.63 -16.59 -4.45
C ASN A 19 3.01 -17.27 -4.36
N TYR A 20 4.07 -16.52 -4.56
CA TYR A 20 5.45 -17.04 -4.56
C TYR A 20 5.88 -17.63 -3.21
N ALA A 21 5.27 -17.23 -2.10
CA ALA A 21 5.52 -17.81 -0.77
C ALA A 21 4.90 -19.20 -0.61
N ASN A 22 3.91 -19.58 -1.46
CA ASN A 22 3.30 -20.90 -1.45
C ASN A 22 4.15 -21.88 -2.29
N PRO A 23 4.75 -22.94 -1.70
CA PRO A 23 5.60 -23.90 -2.44
C PRO A 23 4.87 -24.58 -3.61
N GLU A 24 3.56 -24.82 -3.49
CA GLU A 24 2.74 -25.44 -4.54
C GLU A 24 2.56 -24.51 -5.74
N GLU A 25 2.41 -23.21 -5.51
CA GLU A 25 2.26 -22.22 -6.55
C GLU A 25 3.60 -21.79 -7.15
N LYS A 26 4.65 -21.71 -6.32
CA LYS A 26 6.01 -21.38 -6.74
C LYS A 26 6.54 -22.30 -7.86
N ARG A 27 6.07 -23.56 -7.92
CA ARG A 27 6.43 -24.50 -9.00
C ARG A 27 5.99 -24.06 -10.39
N TYR A 28 4.96 -23.21 -10.48
CA TYR A 28 4.44 -22.68 -11.74
C TYR A 28 5.08 -21.34 -12.12
N TYR A 29 5.92 -20.78 -11.24
CA TYR A 29 6.63 -19.54 -11.55
C TYR A 29 7.71 -19.78 -12.60
N ILE A 30 7.69 -18.95 -13.65
CA ILE A 30 8.71 -18.94 -14.70
C ILE A 30 9.44 -17.60 -14.61
N ASP A 31 10.77 -17.64 -14.45
CA ASP A 31 11.59 -16.43 -14.45
C ASP A 31 11.74 -15.89 -15.88
N PHE A 32 11.13 -14.74 -16.13
CA PHE A 32 11.24 -14.04 -17.41
C PHE A 32 12.37 -13.00 -17.45
N ALA A 33 13.20 -12.87 -16.41
CA ALA A 33 14.31 -11.91 -16.40
C ALA A 33 15.26 -12.05 -17.61
N PRO A 34 15.62 -13.28 -18.09
CA PRO A 34 16.46 -13.43 -19.27
C PRO A 34 15.84 -12.87 -20.55
N VAL A 35 14.51 -12.90 -20.67
CA VAL A 35 13.77 -12.40 -21.83
C VAL A 35 13.52 -10.89 -21.74
N ARG A 36 13.35 -10.38 -20.51
CA ARG A 36 13.13 -8.95 -20.24
C ARG A 36 14.40 -8.12 -20.27
N GLY A 37 15.58 -8.76 -20.32
CA GLY A 37 16.89 -8.10 -20.38
C GLY A 37 17.43 -7.58 -19.04
N SER A 38 16.64 -7.65 -17.93
CA SER A 38 17.07 -7.29 -16.58
C SER A 38 16.26 -8.05 -15.53
N ASN A 39 16.87 -8.25 -14.36
CA ASN A 39 16.18 -8.78 -13.17
C ASN A 39 15.77 -7.64 -12.26
N LEU A 40 14.69 -6.93 -12.63
CA LEU A 40 14.19 -5.77 -11.90
C LEU A 40 13.89 -6.07 -10.43
N ILE A 41 13.36 -7.25 -10.13
CA ILE A 41 13.05 -7.65 -8.74
C ILE A 41 14.33 -7.77 -7.92
N GLN A 42 15.40 -8.32 -8.49
CA GLN A 42 16.68 -8.39 -7.82
C GLN A 42 17.29 -7.01 -7.57
N GLU A 43 17.15 -6.09 -8.53
CA GLU A 43 17.60 -4.70 -8.38
C GLU A 43 16.80 -3.97 -7.28
N MET A 44 15.49 -4.10 -7.27
CA MET A 44 14.62 -3.51 -6.24
C MET A 44 14.97 -4.07 -4.85
N ARG A 45 15.09 -5.39 -4.72
CA ARG A 45 15.50 -6.06 -3.49
C ARG A 45 16.88 -5.56 -3.02
N ARG A 46 17.85 -5.45 -3.94
CA ARG A 46 19.19 -4.95 -3.64
C ARG A 46 19.16 -3.53 -3.12
N THR A 47 18.42 -2.64 -3.77
CA THR A 47 18.25 -1.24 -3.34
C THR A 47 17.70 -1.17 -1.91
N ILE A 48 16.60 -1.87 -1.62
CA ILE A 48 15.99 -1.92 -0.29
C ILE A 48 16.98 -2.49 0.74
N SER A 49 17.69 -3.57 0.39
CA SER A 49 18.60 -4.25 1.33
C SER A 49 19.84 -3.44 1.65
N LEU A 50 20.40 -2.71 0.68
CA LEU A 50 21.59 -1.86 0.89
C LEU A 50 21.25 -0.59 1.68
N LEU A 51 20.03 -0.06 1.50
CA LEU A 51 19.55 1.15 2.14
C LEU A 51 18.63 0.84 3.33
N SER A 52 18.82 -0.29 4.01
CA SER A 52 17.92 -0.75 5.09
C SER A 52 17.76 0.22 6.27
N GLY A 53 18.63 1.21 6.41
CA GLY A 53 18.57 2.29 7.41
C GLY A 53 17.89 3.57 6.92
N GLU A 54 17.56 3.65 5.64
CA GLU A 54 17.00 4.83 4.97
C GLU A 54 15.63 4.51 4.35
N GLN A 55 14.92 5.52 3.89
CA GLN A 55 13.69 5.34 3.11
C GLN A 55 14.03 5.24 1.62
N THR A 56 13.27 4.41 0.89
CA THR A 56 13.33 4.35 -0.57
C THR A 56 11.92 4.37 -1.15
N CYS A 57 11.75 5.04 -2.28
CA CYS A 57 10.52 5.03 -3.06
C CYS A 57 10.83 4.50 -4.45
N GLN A 58 10.14 3.44 -4.86
CA GLN A 58 10.33 2.80 -6.15
C GLN A 58 8.99 2.68 -6.87
N LEU A 59 8.98 2.97 -8.17
CA LEU A 59 7.83 2.80 -9.03
C LEU A 59 8.08 1.61 -9.96
N PHE A 60 7.22 0.59 -9.86
CA PHE A 60 7.31 -0.62 -10.67
C PHE A 60 6.21 -0.62 -11.73
N THR A 61 6.54 -0.24 -12.96
CA THR A 61 5.59 -0.05 -14.05
C THR A 61 5.66 -1.15 -15.09
N GLY A 62 4.61 -1.32 -15.87
CA GLY A 62 4.53 -2.28 -16.96
C GLY A 62 3.10 -2.46 -17.46
N HIS A 63 2.95 -3.10 -18.61
CA HIS A 63 1.63 -3.34 -19.20
C HIS A 63 0.72 -4.20 -18.30
N VAL A 64 -0.59 -4.00 -18.43
CA VAL A 64 -1.59 -4.86 -17.77
C VAL A 64 -1.38 -6.31 -18.23
N GLY A 65 -1.41 -7.25 -17.27
CA GLY A 65 -1.22 -8.67 -17.58
C GLY A 65 0.23 -9.14 -17.74
N CYS A 66 1.24 -8.27 -17.60
CA CYS A 66 2.66 -8.66 -17.70
C CYS A 66 3.22 -9.36 -16.44
N GLY A 67 2.38 -9.65 -15.43
CA GLY A 67 2.76 -10.39 -14.22
C GLY A 67 3.33 -9.55 -13.09
N LYS A 68 3.08 -8.23 -13.04
CA LYS A 68 3.57 -7.34 -11.97
C LYS A 68 3.25 -7.84 -10.57
N SER A 69 1.99 -8.19 -10.31
CA SER A 69 1.55 -8.69 -9.01
C SER A 69 2.30 -9.95 -8.56
N THR A 70 2.54 -10.89 -9.48
CA THR A 70 3.35 -12.10 -9.20
C THR A 70 4.79 -11.73 -8.84
N GLU A 71 5.40 -10.81 -9.57
CA GLU A 71 6.77 -10.34 -9.28
C GLU A 71 6.84 -9.56 -7.95
N LEU A 72 5.82 -8.78 -7.60
CA LEU A 72 5.76 -8.08 -6.31
C LEU A 72 5.55 -9.06 -5.14
N LEU A 73 4.77 -10.13 -5.32
CA LEU A 73 4.66 -11.19 -4.32
C LEU A 73 5.97 -11.98 -4.17
N ARG A 74 6.74 -12.14 -5.26
CA ARG A 74 8.10 -12.67 -5.19
C ARG A 74 9.01 -11.73 -4.41
N LEU A 75 9.01 -10.42 -4.72
CA LEU A 75 9.78 -9.42 -3.98
C LEU A 75 9.45 -9.45 -2.49
N LYS A 76 8.15 -9.51 -2.15
CA LYS A 76 7.68 -9.65 -0.76
C LYS A 76 8.34 -10.86 -0.09
N ALA A 77 8.23 -12.05 -0.68
CA ALA A 77 8.79 -13.28 -0.09
C ALA A 77 10.31 -13.18 0.08
N GLU A 78 11.04 -12.70 -0.93
CA GLU A 78 12.50 -12.54 -0.86
C GLU A 78 12.94 -11.50 0.19
N LEU A 79 12.16 -10.43 0.42
CA LEU A 79 12.42 -9.44 1.46
C LEU A 79 12.09 -9.97 2.87
N GLU A 80 11.04 -10.77 3.02
CA GLU A 80 10.70 -11.44 4.27
C GLU A 80 11.79 -12.45 4.68
N GLU A 81 12.38 -13.18 3.72
CA GLU A 81 13.55 -14.04 3.95
C GLU A 81 14.79 -13.24 4.42
N LEU A 82 14.90 -11.98 4.04
CA LEU A 82 15.96 -11.05 4.48
C LEU A 82 15.60 -10.30 5.77
N GLU A 83 14.60 -10.77 6.51
CA GLU A 83 14.12 -10.19 7.77
C GLU A 83 13.56 -8.78 7.66
N PHE A 84 13.08 -8.35 6.50
CA PHE A 84 12.23 -7.17 6.40
C PHE A 84 10.79 -7.48 6.84
N TYR A 85 10.12 -6.49 7.38
CA TYR A 85 8.69 -6.56 7.66
C TYR A 85 7.94 -5.98 6.47
N VAL A 86 7.26 -6.85 5.70
CA VAL A 86 6.65 -6.44 4.44
C VAL A 86 5.13 -6.40 4.56
N ILE A 87 4.55 -5.27 4.16
CA ILE A 87 3.12 -5.07 4.06
C ILE A 87 2.79 -4.94 2.57
N TYR A 88 2.03 -5.89 2.05
CA TYR A 88 1.54 -5.91 0.67
C TYR A 88 0.02 -5.81 0.67
N PHE A 89 -0.52 -4.93 -0.16
CA PHE A 89 -1.95 -4.85 -0.39
C PHE A 89 -2.27 -4.35 -1.81
N GLU A 90 -3.45 -4.72 -2.29
CA GLU A 90 -3.98 -4.21 -3.55
C GLU A 90 -4.73 -2.90 -3.33
N SER A 91 -4.43 -1.89 -4.12
CA SER A 91 -5.03 -0.56 -4.00
C SER A 91 -6.56 -0.57 -4.09
N SER A 92 -7.13 -1.46 -4.91
CA SER A 92 -8.58 -1.62 -5.08
C SER A 92 -9.33 -2.06 -3.82
N GLU A 93 -8.64 -2.62 -2.82
CA GLU A 93 -9.26 -2.99 -1.55
C GLU A 93 -9.65 -1.76 -0.72
N ASP A 94 -8.85 -0.69 -0.80
CA ASP A 94 -9.00 0.51 0.02
C ASP A 94 -9.42 1.76 -0.76
N LEU A 95 -9.09 1.82 -2.06
CA LEU A 95 -9.25 3.02 -2.90
C LEU A 95 -10.36 2.82 -3.95
N ASP A 96 -11.06 3.91 -4.25
CA ASP A 96 -11.85 4.00 -5.48
C ASP A 96 -10.96 4.48 -6.61
N LEU A 97 -10.49 3.55 -7.46
CA LEU A 97 -9.53 3.83 -8.52
C LEU A 97 -10.04 4.78 -9.61
N SER A 98 -11.35 5.06 -9.62
CA SER A 98 -11.93 6.08 -10.52
C SER A 98 -11.71 7.51 -10.02
N ASP A 99 -11.38 7.67 -8.73
CA ASP A 99 -11.27 8.99 -8.10
C ASP A 99 -10.35 8.94 -6.86
N VAL A 100 -9.04 8.90 -7.07
CA VAL A 100 -8.00 8.79 -6.03
C VAL A 100 -7.26 10.10 -5.84
N ASP A 101 -7.01 10.49 -4.58
CA ASP A 101 -6.07 11.55 -4.24
C ASP A 101 -4.91 11.00 -3.38
N VAL A 102 -3.85 11.79 -3.24
CA VAL A 102 -2.68 11.46 -2.41
C VAL A 102 -3.07 11.18 -0.97
N THR A 103 -4.00 11.96 -0.41
CA THR A 103 -4.50 11.72 0.95
C THR A 103 -5.18 10.36 1.10
N ASP A 104 -5.88 9.89 0.06
CA ASP A 104 -6.51 8.57 0.07
C ASP A 104 -5.43 7.47 0.14
N ILE A 105 -4.36 7.60 -0.66
CA ILE A 105 -3.22 6.67 -0.65
C ILE A 105 -2.52 6.67 0.71
N LEU A 106 -2.25 7.86 1.28
CA LEU A 106 -1.61 7.98 2.59
C LEU A 106 -2.45 7.34 3.69
N MET A 107 -3.77 7.53 3.66
CA MET A 107 -4.69 6.91 4.62
C MET A 107 -4.77 5.38 4.44
N ALA A 108 -4.75 4.88 3.21
CA ALA A 108 -4.71 3.44 2.94
C ALA A 108 -3.42 2.82 3.50
N ILE A 109 -2.27 3.48 3.30
CA ILE A 109 -0.98 3.06 3.89
C ILE A 109 -1.08 3.03 5.42
N ALA A 110 -1.55 4.12 6.04
CA ALA A 110 -1.68 4.20 7.49
C ALA A 110 -2.58 3.10 8.05
N ARG A 111 -3.72 2.83 7.38
CA ARG A 111 -4.63 1.75 7.74
C ARG A 111 -3.94 0.39 7.69
N ARG A 112 -3.32 0.04 6.53
CA ARG A 112 -2.72 -1.28 6.32
C ARG A 112 -1.52 -1.52 7.23
N VAL A 113 -0.72 -0.48 7.46
CA VAL A 113 0.38 -0.55 8.43
C VAL A 113 -0.16 -0.81 9.83
N SER A 114 -1.16 -0.05 10.28
CA SER A 114 -1.75 -0.24 11.61
C SER A 114 -2.38 -1.61 11.77
N GLU A 115 -3.20 -2.05 10.80
CA GLU A 115 -3.87 -3.35 10.80
C GLU A 115 -2.88 -4.51 10.92
N LYS A 116 -1.78 -4.45 10.15
CA LYS A 116 -0.75 -5.49 10.20
C LYS A 116 0.04 -5.47 11.50
N LEU A 117 0.38 -4.30 12.03
CA LEU A 117 1.06 -4.16 13.32
C LEU A 117 0.18 -4.64 14.47
N GLU A 118 -1.10 -4.25 14.49
CA GLU A 118 -2.09 -4.68 15.49
C GLU A 118 -2.26 -6.19 15.48
N SER A 119 -2.31 -6.83 14.28
CA SER A 119 -2.37 -8.29 14.16
C SER A 119 -1.15 -9.00 14.77
N ASP A 120 0.01 -8.35 14.73
CA ASP A 120 1.26 -8.84 15.29
C ASP A 120 1.52 -8.32 16.73
N GLN A 121 0.47 -7.80 17.38
CA GLN A 121 0.50 -7.28 18.76
C GLN A 121 1.51 -6.13 18.96
N ILE A 122 1.62 -5.25 17.97
CA ILE A 122 2.35 -4.00 18.05
C ILE A 122 1.33 -2.87 18.01
N PHE A 123 1.04 -2.26 19.17
CA PHE A 123 0.03 -1.22 19.29
C PHE A 123 0.71 0.16 19.31
N ILE A 124 0.35 0.99 18.33
CA ILE A 124 0.84 2.37 18.19
C ILE A 124 -0.37 3.30 18.31
N LYS A 125 -0.22 4.37 19.11
CA LYS A 125 -1.30 5.35 19.36
C LYS A 125 -0.92 6.72 18.82
N PRO A 126 -1.17 7.01 17.55
CA PRO A 126 -0.87 8.31 16.97
C PRO A 126 -1.93 9.35 17.40
N ASN A 127 -1.52 10.37 18.17
CA ASN A 127 -2.40 11.41 18.72
C ASN A 127 -3.04 12.28 17.65
N TYR A 128 -2.32 12.57 16.56
CA TYR A 128 -2.84 13.38 15.46
C TYR A 128 -4.07 12.74 14.83
N PHE A 129 -4.02 11.44 14.58
CA PHE A 129 -5.16 10.71 14.00
C PHE A 129 -6.35 10.66 14.93
N MET A 130 -6.13 10.56 16.25
CA MET A 130 -7.20 10.60 17.23
C MET A 130 -8.00 11.90 17.15
N ASN A 131 -7.30 13.04 17.05
CA ASN A 131 -7.91 14.36 16.92
C ASN A 131 -8.61 14.53 15.56
N LEU A 132 -7.95 14.10 14.48
CA LEU A 132 -8.52 14.15 13.14
C LEU A 132 -9.81 13.33 13.03
N PHE A 133 -9.84 12.16 13.63
CA PHE A 133 -11.03 11.29 13.58
C PHE A 133 -12.18 11.81 14.43
N ALA A 134 -11.91 12.45 15.55
CA ALA A 134 -12.94 13.12 16.34
C ALA A 134 -13.64 14.22 15.50
N GLU A 135 -12.85 15.05 14.82
CA GLU A 135 -13.37 16.11 13.95
C GLU A 135 -14.15 15.52 12.75
N LEU A 136 -13.59 14.49 12.08
CA LEU A 136 -14.26 13.83 10.96
C LEU A 136 -15.54 13.10 11.39
N GLY A 137 -15.57 12.55 12.60
CA GLY A 137 -16.75 11.91 13.18
C GLY A 137 -17.95 12.86 13.33
N GLU A 138 -17.71 14.08 13.73
CA GLU A 138 -18.72 15.14 13.80
C GLU A 138 -19.31 15.43 12.41
N ILE A 139 -18.43 15.57 11.40
CA ILE A 139 -18.83 15.88 10.01
C ILE A 139 -19.60 14.73 9.37
N LEU A 140 -19.16 13.50 9.62
CA LEU A 140 -19.81 12.28 9.10
C LEU A 140 -21.09 11.91 9.87
N GLN A 141 -21.47 12.69 10.88
CA GLN A 141 -22.60 12.42 11.80
C GLN A 141 -22.55 10.98 12.34
N THR A 142 -21.35 10.49 12.59
CA THR A 142 -21.11 9.15 13.13
C THR A 142 -20.07 9.26 14.21
N PRO A 143 -20.40 8.96 15.46
CA PRO A 143 -19.40 8.89 16.50
C PRO A 143 -18.39 7.81 16.09
N ILE A 144 -17.18 8.24 15.73
CA ILE A 144 -16.05 7.36 15.59
C ILE A 144 -15.51 7.18 17.01
N GLU A 145 -16.20 6.32 17.79
CA GLU A 145 -15.66 5.89 19.07
C GLU A 145 -14.40 5.09 18.78
N LEU A 146 -13.27 5.76 18.86
CA LEU A 146 -11.98 5.13 18.92
C LEU A 146 -11.86 4.58 20.34
N SER A 147 -12.21 3.32 20.52
CA SER A 147 -11.62 2.57 21.62
C SER A 147 -10.11 2.74 21.49
N GLN A 148 -9.41 3.02 22.57
CA GLN A 148 -8.02 3.49 22.62
C GLN A 148 -6.98 2.58 21.93
N LEU A 149 -7.39 1.60 21.13
CA LEU A 149 -6.58 0.46 20.73
C LEU A 149 -6.42 0.27 19.20
N GLU A 150 -7.28 0.88 18.33
CA GLU A 150 -7.29 0.46 16.93
C GLU A 150 -7.39 1.63 15.94
N LEU A 151 -6.25 2.16 15.52
CA LEU A 151 -6.17 3.16 14.45
C LEU A 151 -6.77 2.63 13.15
N SER A 152 -6.53 1.37 12.81
CA SER A 152 -7.03 0.70 11.62
C SER A 152 -8.56 0.72 11.52
N VAL A 153 -9.26 0.51 12.65
CA VAL A 153 -10.73 0.54 12.73
C VAL A 153 -11.27 1.95 12.45
N GLY A 154 -10.62 2.99 12.99
CA GLY A 154 -11.00 4.38 12.73
C GLY A 154 -10.93 4.73 11.24
N ILE A 155 -9.80 4.41 10.60
CA ILE A 155 -9.61 4.64 9.16
C ILE A 155 -10.60 3.81 8.34
N SER A 156 -10.81 2.53 8.68
CA SER A 156 -11.76 1.65 7.98
C SER A 156 -13.18 2.19 7.99
N LYS A 157 -13.65 2.73 9.12
CA LYS A 157 -14.98 3.35 9.22
C LYS A 157 -15.13 4.56 8.30
N ILE A 158 -14.09 5.38 8.18
CA ILE A 158 -14.06 6.54 7.28
C ILE A 158 -14.07 6.05 5.83
N THR A 159 -13.16 5.15 5.46
CA THR A 159 -13.03 4.61 4.12
C THR A 159 -14.32 3.93 3.64
N ALA A 160 -14.93 3.08 4.48
CA ALA A 160 -16.17 2.41 4.13
C ALA A 160 -17.32 3.39 3.82
N LYS A 161 -17.44 4.48 4.60
CA LYS A 161 -18.50 5.48 4.37
C LYS A 161 -18.28 6.33 3.13
N THR A 162 -17.03 6.58 2.78
CA THR A 162 -16.68 7.43 1.64
C THR A 162 -16.61 6.68 0.33
N LYS A 163 -16.35 5.37 0.36
CA LYS A 163 -16.27 4.54 -0.84
C LYS A 163 -17.59 4.59 -1.65
N ASP A 164 -18.72 4.56 -0.98
CA ASP A 164 -20.04 4.50 -1.61
C ASP A 164 -20.72 5.87 -1.76
N SER A 165 -20.08 6.96 -1.30
CA SER A 165 -20.67 8.31 -1.31
C SER A 165 -19.71 9.35 -1.87
N PRO A 166 -19.83 9.71 -3.17
CA PRO A 166 -19.03 10.76 -3.79
C PRO A 166 -19.13 12.12 -3.05
N ARG A 167 -20.31 12.43 -2.50
CA ARG A 167 -20.53 13.67 -1.74
C ARG A 167 -19.69 13.71 -0.45
N LEU A 168 -19.70 12.62 0.32
CA LEU A 168 -18.92 12.53 1.56
C LEU A 168 -17.42 12.51 1.25
N ARG A 169 -17.01 11.86 0.16
CA ARG A 169 -15.63 11.86 -0.31
C ARG A 169 -15.14 13.27 -0.61
N ASN A 170 -15.91 14.05 -1.37
CA ASN A 170 -15.56 15.43 -1.67
C ASN A 170 -15.48 16.31 -0.42
N GLN A 171 -16.39 16.14 0.54
CA GLN A 171 -16.32 16.86 1.82
C GLN A 171 -15.06 16.50 2.61
N LEU A 172 -14.73 15.22 2.69
CA LEU A 172 -13.49 14.75 3.32
C LEU A 172 -12.24 15.32 2.66
N ARG A 173 -12.18 15.30 1.34
CA ARG A 173 -11.04 15.87 0.59
C ARG A 173 -10.85 17.34 0.90
N GLN A 174 -11.90 18.15 0.91
CA GLN A 174 -11.82 19.58 1.24
C GLN A 174 -11.19 19.81 2.62
N ILE A 175 -11.36 18.88 3.56
CA ILE A 175 -10.79 18.97 4.90
C ILE A 175 -9.37 18.42 4.96
N MET A 176 -9.14 17.30 4.26
CA MET A 176 -7.87 16.56 4.35
C MET A 176 -6.79 17.12 3.41
N GLU A 177 -7.15 17.60 2.22
CA GLU A 177 -6.20 18.11 1.23
C GLU A 177 -5.32 19.26 1.77
N PRO A 178 -5.87 20.29 2.44
CA PRO A 178 -5.04 21.33 3.07
C PRO A 178 -4.12 20.79 4.17
N ARG A 179 -4.44 19.63 4.72
CA ARG A 179 -3.71 18.99 5.83
C ARG A 179 -2.78 17.86 5.37
N THR A 180 -2.63 17.61 4.06
CA THR A 180 -1.82 16.51 3.53
C THR A 180 -0.42 16.44 4.15
N ASN A 181 0.26 17.57 4.29
CA ASN A 181 1.58 17.64 4.92
C ASN A 181 1.53 17.28 6.42
N GLY A 182 0.48 17.69 7.14
CA GLY A 182 0.26 17.31 8.53
C GLY A 182 -0.02 15.82 8.69
N ILE A 183 -0.83 15.26 7.82
CA ILE A 183 -1.13 13.81 7.75
C ILE A 183 0.15 13.03 7.45
N LEU A 184 0.92 13.44 6.45
CA LEU A 184 2.20 12.80 6.10
C LEU A 184 3.20 12.86 7.26
N LYS A 185 3.30 14.01 7.94
CA LYS A 185 4.13 14.16 9.13
C LYS A 185 3.70 13.21 10.26
N ALA A 186 2.40 13.13 10.53
CA ALA A 186 1.87 12.20 11.54
C ALA A 186 2.11 10.73 11.18
N ILE A 187 1.92 10.35 9.92
CA ILE A 187 2.25 9.01 9.44
C ILE A 187 3.73 8.72 9.70
N ASN A 188 4.62 9.64 9.34
CA ASN A 188 6.06 9.43 9.48
C ASN A 188 6.52 9.39 10.94
N GLU A 189 6.09 10.33 11.77
CA GLU A 189 6.61 10.47 13.14
C GLU A 189 5.87 9.58 14.13
N GLU A 190 4.52 9.56 14.05
CA GLU A 190 3.70 8.89 15.06
C GLU A 190 3.38 7.42 14.72
N LEU A 191 3.41 7.03 13.43
CA LEU A 191 3.13 5.66 13.02
C LEU A 191 4.41 4.94 12.54
N LEU A 192 4.98 5.35 11.40
CA LEU A 192 6.10 4.63 10.77
C LEU A 192 7.37 4.66 11.62
N GLY A 193 7.70 5.80 12.23
CA GLY A 193 8.86 5.94 13.11
C GLY A 193 8.78 5.00 14.31
N GLN A 194 7.63 4.96 14.97
CA GLN A 194 7.40 4.04 16.11
C GLN A 194 7.35 2.57 15.65
N ALA A 195 6.73 2.29 14.49
CA ALA A 195 6.70 0.96 13.90
C ALA A 195 8.11 0.43 13.63
N VAL A 196 8.96 1.22 12.97
CA VAL A 196 10.35 0.83 12.66
C VAL A 196 11.15 0.56 13.93
N LEU A 197 10.97 1.37 14.98
CA LEU A 197 11.63 1.12 16.28
C LEU A 197 11.17 -0.20 16.92
N ALA A 198 9.86 -0.45 16.97
CA ALA A 198 9.31 -1.68 17.52
C ALA A 198 9.73 -2.93 16.70
N LEU A 199 9.77 -2.80 15.38
CA LEU A 199 10.20 -3.87 14.48
C LEU A 199 11.69 -4.17 14.61
N LYS A 200 12.55 -3.16 14.78
CA LYS A 200 13.99 -3.36 15.06
C LYS A 200 14.21 -4.12 16.36
N GLN A 201 13.43 -3.85 17.41
CA GLN A 201 13.49 -4.61 18.67
C GLN A 201 13.11 -6.08 18.50
N ARG A 202 12.30 -6.41 17.46
CA ARG A 202 11.94 -7.79 17.08
C ARG A 202 12.89 -8.40 16.04
N GLY A 203 14.05 -7.78 15.80
CA GLY A 203 15.07 -8.27 14.87
C GLY A 203 14.79 -7.99 13.39
N LYS A 204 13.79 -7.16 13.07
CA LYS A 204 13.51 -6.81 11.67
C LYS A 204 14.45 -5.70 11.19
N ARG A 205 14.88 -5.81 9.93
CA ARG A 205 15.83 -4.87 9.30
C ARG A 205 15.18 -3.54 8.92
N GLY A 206 13.88 -3.56 8.58
CA GLY A 206 13.13 -2.38 8.17
C GLY A 206 11.69 -2.72 7.81
N LEU A 207 10.92 -1.68 7.52
CA LEU A 207 9.53 -1.75 7.07
C LEU A 207 9.46 -1.48 5.57
N VAL A 208 8.76 -2.34 4.85
CA VAL A 208 8.50 -2.20 3.41
C VAL A 208 6.99 -2.21 3.17
N VAL A 209 6.49 -1.24 2.43
CA VAL A 209 5.09 -1.17 1.99
C VAL A 209 5.04 -1.34 0.48
N ILE A 210 4.30 -2.32 0.00
CA ILE A 210 4.09 -2.59 -1.42
C ILE A 210 2.61 -2.38 -1.74
N ILE A 211 2.34 -1.42 -2.65
CA ILE A 211 0.99 -1.09 -3.09
C ILE A 211 0.84 -1.49 -4.54
N ASP A 212 0.07 -2.55 -4.76
CA ASP A 212 -0.18 -3.10 -6.08
C ASP A 212 -1.44 -2.53 -6.73
N ASN A 213 -1.51 -2.60 -8.05
CA ASN A 213 -2.65 -2.18 -8.87
C ASN A 213 -2.95 -0.66 -8.88
N LEU A 214 -2.02 0.22 -8.46
CA LEU A 214 -2.19 1.66 -8.64
C LEU A 214 -2.13 2.10 -10.12
N ASP A 215 -1.51 1.31 -10.98
CA ASP A 215 -1.53 1.50 -12.42
C ASP A 215 -2.92 1.36 -13.07
N ARG A 216 -3.93 0.93 -12.29
CA ARG A 216 -5.33 0.86 -12.68
C ARG A 216 -6.14 2.12 -12.33
N VAL A 217 -5.50 3.14 -11.77
CA VAL A 217 -6.12 4.45 -11.58
C VAL A 217 -6.59 4.97 -12.93
N ASP A 218 -7.85 5.45 -12.98
CA ASP A 218 -8.46 5.95 -14.20
C ASP A 218 -7.64 7.12 -14.79
N ALA A 219 -7.26 6.99 -16.05
CA ALA A 219 -6.48 8.00 -16.79
C ALA A 219 -7.33 9.18 -17.27
N ARG A 220 -8.40 9.52 -16.52
CA ARG A 220 -9.23 10.69 -16.86
C ARG A 220 -8.42 11.99 -16.82
N GLU A 221 -8.76 12.90 -17.71
CA GLU A 221 -8.21 14.26 -17.67
C GLU A 221 -8.83 15.08 -16.52
N LEU A 222 -7.98 15.74 -15.77
CA LEU A 222 -8.35 16.68 -14.73
C LEU A 222 -8.47 18.09 -15.28
N PRO A 223 -9.24 19.01 -14.65
CA PRO A 223 -9.38 20.40 -15.09
C PRO A 223 -8.06 21.16 -15.22
N ILE A 224 -6.99 20.67 -14.61
CA ILE A 224 -5.63 21.24 -14.65
C ILE A 224 -4.83 20.82 -15.89
N GLY A 225 -5.42 20.06 -16.84
CA GLY A 225 -4.74 19.58 -18.05
C GLY A 225 -3.74 18.44 -17.81
N ARG A 226 -3.90 17.69 -16.75
CA ARG A 226 -3.16 16.48 -16.39
C ARG A 226 -4.08 15.30 -16.33
N THR A 227 -3.59 14.10 -16.62
CA THR A 227 -4.29 12.87 -16.26
C THR A 227 -4.19 12.59 -14.76
N GLN A 228 -5.12 11.84 -14.22
CA GLN A 228 -5.11 11.46 -12.78
C GLN A 228 -3.78 10.80 -12.36
N PRO A 229 -3.20 9.83 -13.10
CA PRO A 229 -1.89 9.27 -12.76
C PRO A 229 -0.75 10.29 -12.79
N GLU A 230 -0.72 11.20 -13.78
CA GLU A 230 0.29 12.27 -13.84
C GLU A 230 0.19 13.20 -12.62
N TYR A 231 -1.03 13.59 -12.24
CA TYR A 231 -1.24 14.38 -11.04
C TYR A 231 -0.69 13.67 -9.79
N LEU A 232 -0.99 12.40 -9.60
CA LEU A 232 -0.55 11.63 -8.43
C LEU A 232 0.97 11.44 -8.37
N PHE A 233 1.58 11.01 -9.49
CA PHE A 233 2.97 10.56 -9.48
C PHE A 233 3.97 11.63 -9.92
N ILE A 234 3.53 12.66 -10.68
CA ILE A 234 4.41 13.76 -11.08
C ILE A 234 4.18 14.97 -10.18
N ASP A 235 2.95 15.50 -10.13
CA ASP A 235 2.69 16.76 -9.42
C ASP A 235 2.70 16.56 -7.88
N ARG A 236 2.26 15.40 -7.39
CA ARG A 236 2.19 15.07 -5.96
C ARG A 236 3.18 13.97 -5.55
N GLY A 237 4.04 13.52 -6.46
CA GLY A 237 5.01 12.45 -6.21
C GLY A 237 5.95 12.71 -5.04
N ASP A 238 6.29 13.97 -4.80
CA ASP A 238 7.07 14.40 -3.62
C ASP A 238 6.45 13.99 -2.28
N GLN A 239 5.13 13.95 -2.19
CA GLN A 239 4.44 13.55 -0.96
C GLN A 239 4.45 12.03 -0.79
N LEU A 240 4.30 11.29 -1.90
CA LEU A 240 4.36 9.82 -1.90
C LEU A 240 5.78 9.29 -1.63
N SER A 241 6.81 10.05 -2.03
CA SER A 241 8.22 9.64 -1.83
C SER A 241 8.76 9.93 -0.43
N LYS A 242 8.08 10.74 0.39
CA LYS A 242 8.56 11.17 1.73
C LYS A 242 8.11 10.29 2.88
N LEU A 243 7.66 9.07 2.63
CA LEU A 243 7.31 8.12 3.69
C LEU A 243 8.57 7.53 4.34
N ASN A 244 8.65 7.52 5.67
CA ASN A 244 9.79 7.04 6.45
C ASN A 244 9.86 5.49 6.50
N CYS A 245 9.69 4.85 5.36
CA CYS A 245 9.87 3.42 5.14
C CYS A 245 10.27 3.17 3.67
N HIS A 246 10.53 1.93 3.30
CA HIS A 246 10.64 1.57 1.89
C HIS A 246 9.25 1.45 1.29
N VAL A 247 9.00 2.09 0.16
CA VAL A 247 7.71 2.00 -0.54
C VAL A 247 7.91 1.59 -1.99
N VAL A 248 7.05 0.68 -2.44
CA VAL A 248 6.96 0.25 -3.84
C VAL A 248 5.55 0.49 -4.33
N TYR A 249 5.40 1.29 -5.37
CA TYR A 249 4.14 1.54 -6.08
C TYR A 249 4.13 0.85 -7.45
N THR A 250 2.95 0.41 -7.93
CA THR A 250 2.77 0.02 -9.34
C THR A 250 2.16 1.12 -10.14
#